data_821b88f02784cb72502fe7a4f11fedb5
#
_entry.id   821b88f02784cb72502fe7a4f11fedb5
#
_cell.length_a   1.000
_cell.length_b   1.000
_cell.length_c   1.000
_cell.angle_alpha   90.00
_cell.angle_beta   90.00
_cell.angle_gamma   90.00
#
_symmetry.space_group_name_H-M   'P 1'
#
loop_
_entity.id
_entity.type
_entity.pdbx_description
1 polymer ?
#
loop_
_entity_poly.entity_id
_entity_poly.type
_entity_poly.pdbx_seq_one_letter_code
_entity_poly.pdbx_strand_id
1 'polypeptide(L)'
;MVLLIGGAYQGKTAYAQKKYGLRAADIFTCETELLDLSARCLRHLERFALACVRTGKEPADVLGGLDLSEKILICEDISCGVVPMDAEAREWREAVGRMNAALADTVTRIFCGLPLELKR
;
A
#
# COMPACT_ATOMS: atom_id res chain seq x y z
N MET A 1 -12.24 5.35 0.20
CA MET A 1 -10.84 4.94 0.20
C MET A 1 -10.44 4.43 -1.18
N VAL A 2 -9.23 4.74 -1.61
CA VAL A 2 -8.68 4.27 -2.88
C VAL A 2 -7.41 3.49 -2.59
N LEU A 3 -7.26 2.34 -3.22
CA LEU A 3 -6.05 1.51 -3.10
C LEU A 3 -5.44 1.33 -4.49
N LEU A 4 -4.17 1.73 -4.61
CA LEU A 4 -3.41 1.62 -5.84
C LEU A 4 -2.33 0.55 -5.64
N ILE A 5 -2.37 -0.49 -6.45
CA ILE A 5 -1.41 -1.60 -6.38
C ILE A 5 -0.73 -1.73 -7.73
N GLY A 6 0.57 -1.87 -7.72
CA GLY A 6 1.33 -2.11 -8.96
C GLY A 6 2.79 -2.37 -8.65
N GLY A 7 3.54 -2.78 -9.66
CA GLY A 7 4.96 -3.04 -9.53
C GLY A 7 5.77 -1.78 -9.26
N ALA A 8 7.03 -1.99 -8.89
CA ALA A 8 7.96 -0.89 -8.68
C ALA A 8 8.13 -0.06 -9.95
N TYR A 9 8.35 1.23 -9.79
CA TYR A 9 8.63 2.15 -10.88
C TYR A 9 7.51 2.30 -11.91
N GLN A 10 6.27 2.03 -11.50
CA GLN A 10 5.12 2.15 -12.40
C GLN A 10 4.35 3.45 -12.23
N GLY A 11 4.92 4.42 -11.56
CA GLY A 11 4.35 5.75 -11.49
C GLY A 11 3.09 5.89 -10.64
N LYS A 12 2.91 5.02 -9.66
CA LYS A 12 1.72 5.07 -8.78
C LYS A 12 1.58 6.39 -8.06
N THR A 13 2.68 6.89 -7.50
CA THR A 13 2.65 8.16 -6.77
C THR A 13 2.35 9.32 -7.71
N ALA A 14 3.00 9.36 -8.87
CA ALA A 14 2.75 10.42 -9.85
C ALA A 14 1.31 10.39 -10.35
N TYR A 15 0.77 9.21 -10.58
CA TYR A 15 -0.62 9.04 -10.97
C TYR A 15 -1.56 9.59 -9.90
N ALA A 16 -1.31 9.23 -8.63
CA ALA A 16 -2.14 9.69 -7.52
C ALA A 16 -2.06 11.20 -7.36
N GLN A 17 -0.86 11.77 -7.48
CA GLN A 17 -0.70 13.21 -7.39
C GLN A 17 -1.51 13.94 -8.45
N LYS A 18 -1.46 13.46 -9.67
CA LYS A 18 -2.17 14.08 -10.78
C LYS A 18 -3.67 13.91 -10.66
N LYS A 19 -4.12 12.70 -10.37
CA LYS A 19 -5.55 12.38 -10.35
C LYS A 19 -6.29 13.00 -9.17
N TYR A 20 -5.65 13.01 -8.00
CA TYR A 20 -6.29 13.45 -6.76
C TYR A 20 -5.79 14.79 -6.26
N GLY A 21 -4.95 15.46 -7.04
CA GLY A 21 -4.44 16.77 -6.67
C GLY A 21 -3.58 16.77 -5.43
N LEU A 22 -2.77 15.73 -5.22
CA LEU A 22 -1.94 15.63 -4.04
C LEU A 22 -0.67 16.46 -4.16
N ARG A 23 -0.36 17.17 -3.08
CA ARG A 23 0.92 17.85 -2.94
C ARG A 23 1.87 16.94 -2.17
N ALA A 24 3.16 17.26 -2.22
CA ALA A 24 4.15 16.49 -1.46
C ALA A 24 3.80 16.43 0.03
N ALA A 25 3.27 17.52 0.58
CA ALA A 25 2.87 17.58 1.99
C ALA A 25 1.68 16.68 2.33
N ASP A 26 0.92 16.24 1.34
CA ASP A 26 -0.24 15.37 1.54
C ASP A 26 0.15 13.89 1.59
N ILE A 27 1.40 13.56 1.31
CA ILE A 27 1.87 12.18 1.16
C ILE A 27 2.79 11.80 2.30
N PHE A 28 2.43 10.73 2.99
CA PHE A 28 3.29 10.13 4.01
C PHE A 28 3.90 8.85 3.44
N THR A 29 5.23 8.74 3.52
CA THR A 29 5.93 7.53 3.09
C THR A 29 6.07 6.60 4.29
N CYS A 30 5.48 5.41 4.17
CA CYS A 30 5.53 4.42 5.23
C CYS A 30 6.92 3.78 5.27
N GLU A 31 7.51 3.68 6.44
CA GLU A 31 8.79 3.02 6.65
C GLU A 31 8.78 2.14 7.89
N THR A 32 7.87 2.42 8.81
CA THR A 32 7.71 1.67 10.05
C THR A 32 6.25 1.28 10.23
N GLU A 33 5.94 0.70 11.38
CA GLU A 33 4.56 0.37 11.75
C GLU A 33 3.72 1.59 12.13
N LEU A 34 4.33 2.76 12.23
CA LEU A 34 3.63 3.99 12.57
C LEU A 34 3.14 4.68 11.31
N LEU A 35 1.90 5.13 11.34
CA LEU A 35 1.26 5.80 10.22
C LEU A 35 0.83 7.20 10.63
N ASP A 36 0.98 8.16 9.71
CA ASP A 36 0.48 9.50 9.91
C ASP A 36 -0.90 9.60 9.27
N LEU A 37 -1.95 9.48 10.08
CA LEU A 37 -3.33 9.51 9.59
C LEU A 37 -3.81 10.92 9.25
N SER A 38 -3.00 11.94 9.49
CA SER A 38 -3.31 13.28 9.01
C SER A 38 -3.02 13.45 7.52
N ALA A 39 -2.18 12.59 6.95
CA ALA A 39 -1.85 12.64 5.54
C ALA A 39 -3.02 12.09 4.70
N ARG A 40 -3.23 12.67 3.53
CA ARG A 40 -4.25 12.20 2.61
C ARG A 40 -3.84 10.92 1.90
N CYS A 41 -2.55 10.70 1.74
CA CYS A 41 -2.00 9.57 1.02
C CYS A 41 -0.93 8.86 1.86
N LEU A 42 -1.04 7.54 1.94
CA LEU A 42 -0.04 6.70 2.57
C LEU A 42 0.60 5.85 1.47
N ARG A 43 1.88 6.11 1.18
CA ARG A 43 2.57 5.37 0.13
C ARG A 43 3.58 4.38 0.72
N HIS A 44 3.96 3.40 -0.07
CA HIS A 44 4.83 2.30 0.34
C HIS A 44 4.24 1.49 1.49
N LEU A 45 2.97 1.17 1.36
CA LEU A 45 2.25 0.42 2.39
C LEU A 45 2.88 -0.97 2.62
N GLU A 46 3.56 -1.52 1.62
CA GLU A 46 4.28 -2.78 1.75
C GLU A 46 5.41 -2.67 2.81
N ARG A 47 6.01 -1.50 2.98
CA ARG A 47 7.03 -1.29 4.01
C ARG A 47 6.44 -1.26 5.42
N PHE A 48 5.26 -0.67 5.55
CA PHE A 48 4.49 -0.75 6.79
C PHE A 48 4.22 -2.21 7.15
N ALA A 49 3.81 -3.01 6.17
CA ALA A 49 3.53 -4.43 6.39
C ALA A 49 4.78 -5.18 6.86
N LEU A 50 5.95 -4.89 6.26
CA LEU A 50 7.19 -5.52 6.69
C LEU A 50 7.52 -5.17 8.16
N ALA A 51 7.35 -3.91 8.52
CA ALA A 51 7.59 -3.49 9.90
C ALA A 51 6.65 -4.20 10.87
N CYS A 52 5.38 -4.39 10.49
CA CYS A 52 4.43 -5.14 11.31
C CYS A 52 4.87 -6.59 11.48
N VAL A 53 5.30 -7.25 10.41
CA VAL A 53 5.80 -8.63 10.46
C VAL A 53 6.97 -8.73 11.43
N ARG A 54 7.90 -7.78 11.35
CA ARG A 54 9.09 -7.78 12.21
C ARG A 54 8.78 -7.53 13.68
N THR A 55 7.66 -6.90 13.97
CA THR A 55 7.24 -6.63 15.36
C THR A 55 6.15 -7.59 15.85
N GLY A 56 5.85 -8.63 15.07
CA GLY A 56 4.87 -9.62 15.45
C GLY A 56 3.43 -9.17 15.33
N LYS A 57 3.15 -8.18 14.47
CA LYS A 57 1.80 -7.65 14.25
C LYS A 57 1.28 -8.07 12.88
N GLU A 58 -0.04 -8.24 12.79
CA GLU A 58 -0.70 -8.50 11.51
C GLU A 58 -1.12 -7.18 10.89
N PRO A 59 -0.55 -6.78 9.74
CA PRO A 59 -0.87 -5.48 9.16
C PRO A 59 -2.36 -5.31 8.81
N ALA A 60 -3.03 -6.38 8.39
CA ALA A 60 -4.46 -6.33 8.10
C ALA A 60 -5.25 -5.93 9.35
N ASP A 61 -4.88 -6.45 10.51
CA ASP A 61 -5.56 -6.15 11.77
C ASP A 61 -5.29 -4.71 12.22
N VAL A 62 -4.06 -4.25 12.06
CA VAL A 62 -3.70 -2.87 12.41
C VAL A 62 -4.52 -1.89 11.59
N LEU A 63 -4.57 -2.08 10.27
CA LEU A 63 -5.32 -1.20 9.38
C LEU A 63 -6.82 -1.30 9.62
N GLY A 64 -7.31 -2.48 10.00
CA GLY A 64 -8.73 -2.69 10.27
C GLY A 64 -9.25 -1.88 11.45
N GLY A 65 -8.37 -1.48 12.36
CA GLY A 65 -8.73 -0.64 13.51
C GLY A 65 -8.65 0.85 13.24
N LEU A 66 -8.31 1.27 12.03
CA LEU A 66 -8.10 2.67 11.68
C LEU A 66 -9.20 3.18 10.74
N ASP A 67 -9.49 4.47 10.84
CA ASP A 67 -10.38 5.13 9.89
C ASP A 67 -9.56 5.57 8.68
N LEU A 68 -9.67 4.81 7.60
CA LEU A 68 -8.98 5.08 6.36
C LEU A 68 -9.91 5.64 5.28
N SER A 69 -11.12 6.02 5.66
CA SER A 69 -12.04 6.63 4.71
C SER A 69 -11.44 7.88 4.08
N GLU A 70 -11.63 8.05 2.80
CA GLU A 70 -11.08 9.17 2.02
C GLU A 70 -9.55 9.18 1.91
N LYS A 71 -8.88 8.13 2.36
CA LYS A 71 -7.43 7.99 2.18
C LYS A 71 -7.10 7.39 0.82
N ILE A 72 -5.93 7.72 0.34
CA ILE A 72 -5.35 7.12 -0.86
C ILE A 72 -4.18 6.27 -0.38
N LEU A 73 -4.23 4.97 -0.67
CA LEU A 73 -3.21 4.02 -0.23
C LEU A 73 -2.45 3.51 -1.44
N ILE A 74 -1.15 3.51 -1.36
CA ILE A 74 -0.28 3.05 -2.45
C ILE A 74 0.59 1.92 -1.92
N CYS A 75 0.50 0.76 -2.58
CA CYS A 75 1.24 -0.44 -2.19
C CYS A 75 1.93 -1.03 -3.41
N GLU A 76 3.22 -1.30 -3.31
CA GLU A 76 3.91 -2.04 -4.37
C GLU A 76 3.51 -3.51 -4.31
N ASP A 77 3.35 -4.10 -5.49
CA ASP A 77 3.07 -5.53 -5.60
C ASP A 77 4.38 -6.30 -5.44
N ILE A 78 4.60 -6.83 -4.26
CA ILE A 78 5.79 -7.62 -3.94
C ILE A 78 5.61 -9.09 -4.27
N SER A 79 4.44 -9.48 -4.75
CA SER A 79 4.18 -10.87 -5.14
C SER A 79 4.72 -11.20 -6.52
N CYS A 80 5.05 -10.17 -7.31
CA CYS A 80 5.60 -10.37 -8.65
C CYS A 80 7.11 -10.53 -8.59
N GLY A 81 7.65 -11.37 -9.46
CA GLY A 81 9.10 -11.52 -9.61
C GLY A 81 9.66 -12.69 -8.85
N VAL A 82 10.79 -12.48 -8.19
CA VAL A 82 11.55 -13.55 -7.55
C VAL A 82 10.82 -14.15 -6.37
N VAL A 83 10.81 -15.47 -6.29
CA VAL A 83 10.24 -16.18 -5.14
C VAL A 83 11.11 -15.87 -3.90
N PRO A 84 10.50 -15.45 -2.78
CA PRO A 84 11.27 -15.19 -1.57
C PRO A 84 12.00 -16.45 -1.08
N MET A 85 13.26 -16.29 -0.69
CA MET A 85 14.10 -17.39 -0.27
C MET A 85 13.99 -17.69 1.22
N ASP A 86 13.82 -16.66 2.05
CA ASP A 86 13.78 -16.83 3.51
C ASP A 86 12.36 -16.76 4.05
N ALA A 87 12.22 -17.17 5.32
CA ALA A 87 10.93 -17.24 5.98
C ALA A 87 10.32 -15.85 6.20
N GLU A 88 11.15 -14.85 6.52
CA GLU A 88 10.65 -13.49 6.72
C GLU A 88 10.07 -12.92 5.44
N ALA A 89 10.76 -13.11 4.30
CA ALA A 89 10.28 -12.58 3.03
C ALA A 89 8.97 -13.25 2.62
N ARG A 90 8.84 -14.56 2.86
CA ARG A 90 7.57 -15.27 2.57
C ARG A 90 6.45 -14.77 3.46
N GLU A 91 6.72 -14.60 4.76
CA GLU A 91 5.73 -14.08 5.70
C GLU A 91 5.29 -12.68 5.33
N TRP A 92 6.24 -11.83 4.94
CA TRP A 92 5.95 -10.48 4.47
C TRP A 92 5.03 -10.50 3.25
N ARG A 93 5.37 -11.31 2.25
CA ARG A 93 4.56 -11.44 1.03
C ARG A 93 3.14 -11.89 1.35
N GLU A 94 3.00 -12.88 2.22
CA GLU A 94 1.68 -13.38 2.62
C GLU A 94 0.90 -12.33 3.41
N ALA A 95 1.58 -11.60 4.30
CA ALA A 95 0.94 -10.54 5.09
C ALA A 95 0.46 -9.40 4.21
N VAL A 96 1.24 -9.00 3.20
CA VAL A 96 0.82 -7.99 2.23
C VAL A 96 -0.40 -8.48 1.43
N GLY A 97 -0.40 -9.74 1.04
CA GLY A 97 -1.56 -10.31 0.34
C GLY A 97 -2.83 -10.26 1.18
N ARG A 98 -2.75 -10.64 2.44
CA ARG A 98 -3.89 -10.58 3.37
C ARG A 98 -4.33 -9.13 3.61
N MET A 99 -3.37 -8.22 3.77
CA MET A 99 -3.65 -6.80 3.97
C MET A 99 -4.41 -6.22 2.78
N ASN A 100 -3.91 -6.47 1.58
CA ASN A 100 -4.55 -5.94 0.38
C ASN A 100 -5.92 -6.57 0.14
N ALA A 101 -6.09 -7.86 0.44
CA ALA A 101 -7.39 -8.51 0.34
C ALA A 101 -8.39 -7.91 1.32
N ALA A 102 -7.98 -7.66 2.57
CA ALA A 102 -8.84 -7.03 3.56
C ALA A 102 -9.21 -5.60 3.16
N LEU A 103 -8.26 -4.84 2.63
CA LEU A 103 -8.54 -3.49 2.15
C LEU A 103 -9.49 -3.50 0.95
N ALA A 104 -9.35 -4.47 0.05
CA ALA A 104 -10.20 -4.57 -1.13
C ALA A 104 -11.67 -4.72 -0.78
N ASP A 105 -11.98 -5.32 0.37
CA ASP A 105 -13.35 -5.47 0.83
C ASP A 105 -13.98 -4.15 1.29
N THR A 106 -13.18 -3.13 1.55
CA THR A 106 -13.65 -1.86 2.08
C THR A 106 -13.41 -0.68 1.15
N VAL A 107 -12.64 -0.86 0.07
CA VAL A 107 -12.33 0.24 -0.84
C VAL A 107 -13.44 0.44 -1.86
N THR A 108 -13.60 1.70 -2.28
CA THR A 108 -14.51 2.02 -3.36
C THR A 108 -13.84 1.85 -4.72
N ARG A 109 -12.52 1.81 -4.74
CA ARG A 109 -11.77 1.74 -5.99
C ARG A 109 -10.40 1.11 -5.76
N ILE A 110 -10.03 0.18 -6.64
CA ILE A 110 -8.74 -0.48 -6.60
C ILE A 110 -8.14 -0.45 -8.01
N PHE A 111 -6.86 -0.18 -8.09
CA PHE A 111 -6.12 -0.22 -9.36
C PHE A 111 -4.96 -1.19 -9.24
N CYS A 112 -4.81 -2.02 -10.27
CA CYS A 112 -3.66 -2.91 -10.44
C CYS A 112 -3.10 -2.65 -11.83
N GLY A 113 -1.78 -2.58 -11.94
CA GLY A 113 -1.17 -2.36 -13.24
C GLY A 113 -1.36 -0.96 -13.78
N LEU A 114 -1.11 0.04 -12.96
CA LEU A 114 -1.27 1.45 -13.30
C LEU A 114 -0.71 1.90 -14.64
N PRO A 115 0.40 1.36 -15.13
CA PRO A 115 0.97 1.87 -16.38
C PRO A 115 0.00 1.91 -17.52
N LEU A 116 -0.95 0.99 -17.55
CA LEU A 116 -1.96 0.99 -18.61
C LEU A 116 -2.85 2.21 -18.51
N GLU A 117 -3.17 2.63 -17.30
CA GLU A 117 -3.99 3.82 -17.10
C GLU A 117 -3.24 5.08 -17.50
N LEU A 118 -1.95 5.14 -17.17
CA LEU A 118 -1.13 6.31 -17.46
C LEU A 118 -0.86 6.51 -18.94
N LYS A 119 -0.99 5.49 -19.74
CA LYS A 119 -0.71 5.55 -21.17
C LYS A 119 -1.88 6.03 -22.01
N ARG A 120 -2.97 6.32 -21.38
CA ARG A 120 -4.21 6.70 -22.10
C ARG A 120 -4.49 8.18 -22.09
#